data_8f4176c14f7ac8c7271280272ce4eee9
#
_entry.id   8f4176c14f7ac8c7271280272ce4eee9
#
_cell.length_a   1.000
_cell.length_b   1.000
_cell.length_c   1.000
_cell.angle_alpha   90.00
_cell.angle_beta   90.00
_cell.angle_gamma   90.00
#
_symmetry.space_group_name_H-M   'P 1'
#
loop_
_entity.id
_entity.type
_entity.pdbx_description
1 polymer ?
#
loop_
_entity_poly.entity_id
_entity_poly.type
_entity_poly.pdbx_seq_one_letter_code
_entity_poly.pdbx_strand_id
1 'polypeptide(L)'
;MSSARDLSARLAELLHRERAALAEFLVALAEFDGNRSWLELGHASLFYFLQRELGLSSGAAFYRKTAAELIQRFPEIVDPLRDGRLCMTSVVELAKVLTPENRDDVLPRFFHLSKSGAKAVSAALRPAEAAPHRTARSSRPCAPRRPRPRLLSPRPQRGTTGIPICRVES
;
A
#
# COMPACT_ATOMS: atom_id res chain seq x y z
N MET A 1 33.79 16.99 -22.03
CA MET A 1 33.52 16.46 -20.67
C MET A 1 32.50 17.37 -20.00
N SER A 2 31.31 16.84 -19.67
CA SER A 2 30.29 17.64 -19.00
C SER A 2 30.77 18.03 -17.59
N SER A 3 30.61 19.30 -17.24
CA SER A 3 30.98 19.77 -15.91
C SER A 3 30.04 19.18 -14.85
N ALA A 4 30.46 19.08 -13.60
CA ALA A 4 29.61 18.63 -12.49
C ALA A 4 28.31 19.47 -12.36
N ARG A 5 28.42 20.75 -12.70
CA ARG A 5 27.28 21.69 -12.72
C ARG A 5 26.27 21.31 -13.82
N ASP A 6 26.75 20.97 -15.02
CA ASP A 6 25.87 20.58 -16.14
C ASP A 6 25.14 19.29 -15.83
N LEU A 7 25.83 18.32 -15.21
CA LEU A 7 25.20 17.07 -14.76
C LEU A 7 24.18 17.34 -13.65
N SER A 8 24.47 18.20 -12.70
CA SER A 8 23.53 18.59 -11.64
C SER A 8 22.28 19.26 -12.20
N ALA A 9 22.43 20.20 -13.14
CA ALA A 9 21.31 20.86 -13.80
C ALA A 9 20.45 19.85 -14.58
N ARG A 10 21.10 18.93 -15.30
CA ARG A 10 20.39 17.85 -16.02
C ARG A 10 19.61 16.94 -15.09
N LEU A 11 20.18 16.57 -13.93
CA LEU A 11 19.46 15.75 -12.94
C LEU A 11 18.25 16.49 -12.36
N ALA A 12 18.37 17.77 -12.08
CA ALA A 12 17.24 18.58 -11.61
C ALA A 12 16.10 18.64 -12.64
N GLU A 13 16.44 18.82 -13.90
CA GLU A 13 15.47 18.84 -15.01
C GLU A 13 14.79 17.49 -15.18
N LEU A 14 15.53 16.39 -15.13
CA LEU A 14 14.96 15.03 -15.23
C LEU A 14 14.04 14.72 -14.04
N LEU A 15 14.40 15.14 -12.84
CA LEU A 15 13.56 14.99 -11.65
C LEU A 15 12.26 15.80 -11.77
N HIS A 16 12.35 17.02 -12.33
CA HIS A 16 11.15 17.82 -12.59
C HIS A 16 10.20 17.12 -13.57
N ARG A 17 10.73 16.58 -14.67
CA ARG A 17 9.94 15.81 -15.66
C ARG A 17 9.33 14.54 -15.06
N GLU A 18 10.06 13.82 -14.22
CA GLU A 18 9.53 12.65 -13.51
C GLU A 18 8.31 13.01 -12.66
N ARG A 19 8.40 14.11 -11.90
CA ARG A 19 7.31 14.58 -11.05
C ARG A 19 6.10 15.03 -11.88
N ALA A 20 6.32 15.74 -12.96
CA ALA A 20 5.26 16.16 -13.88
C ALA A 20 4.56 14.95 -14.48
N ALA A 21 5.31 13.98 -15.01
CA ALA A 21 4.76 12.74 -15.56
C ALA A 21 4.00 11.92 -14.51
N LEU A 22 4.49 11.87 -13.27
CA LEU A 22 3.78 11.22 -12.17
C LEU A 22 2.45 11.92 -11.86
N ALA A 23 2.43 13.24 -11.81
CA ALA A 23 1.21 14.01 -11.57
C ALA A 23 0.17 13.78 -12.68
N GLU A 24 0.59 13.81 -13.94
CA GLU A 24 -0.26 13.50 -15.10
C GLU A 24 -0.81 12.08 -15.04
N PHE A 25 0.03 11.11 -14.73
CA PHE A 25 -0.38 9.72 -14.54
C PHE A 25 -1.44 9.59 -13.44
N LEU A 26 -1.28 10.28 -12.32
CA LEU A 26 -2.24 10.23 -11.21
C LEU A 26 -3.57 10.89 -11.55
N VAL A 27 -3.57 11.97 -12.34
CA VAL A 27 -4.80 12.60 -12.84
C VAL A 27 -5.54 11.65 -13.76
N ALA A 28 -4.85 11.05 -14.74
CA ALA A 28 -5.46 10.05 -15.62
C ALA A 28 -5.98 8.83 -14.86
N LEU A 29 -5.23 8.40 -13.83
CA LEU A 29 -5.64 7.31 -12.97
C LEU A 29 -6.88 7.63 -12.13
N ALA A 30 -7.00 8.89 -11.68
CA ALA A 30 -8.17 9.36 -10.94
C ALA A 30 -9.43 9.37 -11.84
N GLU A 31 -9.30 9.79 -13.08
CA GLU A 31 -10.37 9.71 -14.09
C GLU A 31 -10.74 8.25 -14.39
N PHE A 32 -9.76 7.41 -14.65
CA PHE A 32 -9.93 5.98 -14.90
C PHE A 32 -10.66 5.26 -13.75
N ASP A 33 -10.34 5.60 -12.51
CA ASP A 33 -10.99 5.03 -11.32
C ASP A 33 -12.40 5.60 -11.14
N GLY A 34 -12.59 6.91 -11.33
CA GLY A 34 -13.89 7.57 -11.26
C GLY A 34 -14.92 6.97 -12.23
N ASN A 35 -14.49 6.63 -13.44
CA ASN A 35 -15.29 5.97 -14.47
C ASN A 35 -15.40 4.45 -14.23
N ARG A 36 -14.67 3.88 -13.27
CA ARG A 36 -14.58 2.43 -13.03
C ARG A 36 -14.14 1.63 -14.26
N SER A 37 -13.34 2.21 -15.14
CA SER A 37 -12.91 1.60 -16.41
C SER A 37 -12.14 0.27 -16.20
N TRP A 38 -11.60 0.05 -15.03
CA TRP A 38 -11.01 -1.24 -14.65
C TRP A 38 -12.01 -2.40 -14.65
N LEU A 39 -13.34 -2.14 -14.42
CA LEU A 39 -14.39 -3.18 -14.54
C LEU A 39 -14.56 -3.64 -15.99
N GLU A 40 -14.52 -2.72 -16.95
CA GLU A 40 -14.64 -3.05 -18.39
C GLU A 40 -13.48 -3.94 -18.86
N LEU A 41 -12.31 -3.79 -18.21
CA LEU A 41 -11.14 -4.62 -18.45
C LEU A 41 -11.13 -5.94 -17.64
N GLY A 42 -12.21 -6.24 -16.93
CA GLY A 42 -12.37 -7.50 -16.19
C GLY A 42 -11.64 -7.55 -14.85
N HIS A 43 -11.23 -6.41 -14.29
CA HIS A 43 -10.59 -6.37 -12.99
C HIS A 43 -11.59 -6.13 -11.85
N ALA A 44 -11.33 -6.74 -10.69
CA ALA A 44 -12.18 -6.59 -9.50
C ALA A 44 -12.00 -5.22 -8.80
N SER A 45 -10.89 -4.51 -9.06
CA SER A 45 -10.60 -3.18 -8.52
C SER A 45 -9.45 -2.51 -9.23
N LEU A 46 -9.33 -1.18 -9.08
CA LEU A 46 -8.17 -0.42 -9.51
C LEU A 46 -6.85 -0.99 -8.99
N PHE A 47 -6.82 -1.48 -7.75
CA PHE A 47 -5.61 -2.07 -7.15
C PHE A 47 -5.12 -3.29 -7.95
N TYR A 48 -6.03 -4.20 -8.32
CA TYR A 48 -5.68 -5.38 -9.12
C TYR A 48 -5.29 -5.01 -10.55
N PHE A 49 -5.93 -4.01 -11.16
CA PHE A 49 -5.51 -3.47 -12.44
C PHE A 49 -4.06 -2.96 -12.40
N LEU A 50 -3.73 -2.13 -11.40
CA LEU A 50 -2.38 -1.59 -11.23
C LEU A 50 -1.30 -2.67 -11.06
N GLN A 51 -1.65 -3.78 -10.39
CA GLN A 51 -0.71 -4.87 -10.20
C GLN A 51 -0.59 -5.79 -11.42
N ARG A 52 -1.69 -6.15 -12.04
CA ARG A 52 -1.72 -7.18 -13.09
C ARG A 52 -1.41 -6.62 -14.45
N GLU A 53 -1.96 -5.47 -14.81
CA GLU A 53 -1.75 -4.85 -16.12
C GLU A 53 -0.52 -3.96 -16.15
N LEU A 54 -0.33 -3.13 -15.10
CA LEU A 54 0.79 -2.20 -15.05
C LEU A 54 2.01 -2.76 -14.32
N GLY A 55 1.96 -3.99 -13.79
CA GLY A 55 3.10 -4.66 -13.16
C GLY A 55 3.60 -3.99 -11.88
N LEU A 56 2.78 -3.18 -11.21
CA LEU A 56 3.21 -2.45 -10.02
C LEU A 56 3.29 -3.37 -8.80
N SER A 57 4.27 -3.14 -7.93
CA SER A 57 4.30 -3.79 -6.62
C SER A 57 3.09 -3.39 -5.78
N SER A 58 2.70 -4.23 -4.81
CA SER A 58 1.55 -3.94 -3.92
C SER A 58 1.66 -2.59 -3.22
N GLY A 59 2.87 -2.21 -2.76
CA GLY A 59 3.10 -0.91 -2.16
C GLY A 59 2.91 0.23 -3.16
N ALA A 60 3.48 0.11 -4.36
CA ALA A 60 3.35 1.13 -5.40
C ALA A 60 1.90 1.28 -5.88
N ALA A 61 1.17 0.19 -6.03
CA ALA A 61 -0.25 0.17 -6.38
C ALA A 61 -1.10 0.85 -5.28
N PHE A 62 -0.83 0.53 -4.01
CA PHE A 62 -1.51 1.15 -2.88
C PHE A 62 -1.33 2.66 -2.83
N TYR A 63 -0.09 3.16 -2.96
CA TYR A 63 0.18 4.59 -2.95
C TYR A 63 -0.52 5.33 -4.09
N ARG A 64 -0.49 4.78 -5.30
CA ARG A 64 -1.10 5.40 -6.48
C ARG A 64 -2.62 5.39 -6.42
N LYS A 65 -3.21 4.27 -5.98
CA LYS A 65 -4.66 4.17 -5.73
C LYS A 65 -5.12 5.23 -4.74
N THR A 66 -4.45 5.32 -3.58
CA THR A 66 -4.79 6.31 -2.55
C THR A 66 -4.64 7.75 -3.07
N ALA A 67 -3.61 8.02 -3.87
CA ALA A 67 -3.43 9.34 -4.47
C ALA A 67 -4.53 9.66 -5.50
N ALA A 68 -4.92 8.70 -6.35
CA ALA A 68 -6.01 8.87 -7.31
C ALA A 68 -7.35 9.17 -6.61
N GLU A 69 -7.69 8.40 -5.57
CA GLU A 69 -8.89 8.61 -4.76
C GLU A 69 -8.87 9.99 -4.07
N LEU A 70 -7.69 10.46 -3.65
CA LEU A 70 -7.56 11.77 -3.04
C LEU A 70 -7.70 12.89 -4.06
N ILE A 71 -7.13 12.75 -5.27
CA ILE A 71 -7.25 13.71 -6.38
C ILE A 71 -8.70 13.87 -6.82
N GLN A 72 -9.50 12.81 -6.87
CA GLN A 72 -10.93 12.88 -7.19
C GLN A 72 -11.68 13.80 -6.22
N ARG A 73 -11.26 13.84 -4.97
CA ARG A 73 -11.89 14.64 -3.91
C ARG A 73 -11.28 16.02 -3.76
N PHE A 74 -9.97 16.13 -4.02
CA PHE A 74 -9.16 17.32 -3.79
C PHE A 74 -8.17 17.51 -4.95
N PRO A 75 -8.62 18.03 -6.11
CA PRO A 75 -7.76 18.20 -7.27
C PRO A 75 -6.60 19.18 -7.04
N GLU A 76 -6.69 20.05 -6.04
CA GLU A 76 -5.67 21.00 -5.65
C GLU A 76 -4.35 20.37 -5.17
N ILE A 77 -4.32 19.08 -4.88
CA ILE A 77 -3.08 18.37 -4.50
C ILE A 77 -2.16 18.06 -5.70
N VAL A 78 -2.66 18.20 -6.93
CA VAL A 78 -1.91 17.87 -8.15
C VAL A 78 -0.72 18.81 -8.34
N ASP A 79 -0.90 20.11 -8.14
CA ASP A 79 0.19 21.08 -8.30
C ASP A 79 1.32 20.89 -7.28
N PRO A 80 1.04 20.73 -5.96
CA PRO A 80 2.08 20.36 -5.01
C PRO A 80 2.81 19.05 -5.31
N LEU A 81 2.15 18.06 -5.92
CA LEU A 81 2.80 16.84 -6.38
C LEU A 81 3.72 17.10 -7.58
N ARG A 82 3.27 17.88 -8.56
CA ARG A 82 4.04 18.27 -9.75
C ARG A 82 5.29 19.06 -9.38
N ASP A 83 5.17 20.00 -8.47
CA ASP A 83 6.29 20.84 -8.01
C ASP A 83 7.23 20.10 -7.05
N GLY A 84 6.80 18.95 -6.52
CA GLY A 84 7.55 18.17 -5.54
C GLY A 84 7.49 18.72 -4.12
N ARG A 85 6.59 19.65 -3.82
CA ARG A 85 6.29 20.09 -2.45
C ARG A 85 5.60 18.98 -1.64
N LEU A 86 4.84 18.11 -2.32
CA LEU A 86 4.17 16.97 -1.73
C LEU A 86 4.75 15.67 -2.34
N CYS A 87 5.12 14.71 -1.52
CA CYS A 87 5.60 13.41 -1.98
C CYS A 87 4.53 12.32 -1.80
N MET A 88 4.65 11.22 -2.57
CA MET A 88 3.69 10.11 -2.55
C MET A 88 3.48 9.51 -1.15
N THR A 89 4.52 9.46 -0.33
CA THR A 89 4.41 8.94 1.05
C THR A 89 3.62 9.89 1.96
N SER A 90 3.72 11.20 1.74
CA SER A 90 2.96 12.21 2.48
C SER A 90 1.49 12.22 2.07
N VAL A 91 1.17 11.94 0.79
CA VAL A 91 -0.21 11.83 0.30
C VAL A 91 -1.01 10.80 1.08
N VAL A 92 -0.44 9.64 1.38
CA VAL A 92 -1.13 8.57 2.13
C VAL A 92 -1.43 8.99 3.57
N GLU A 93 -0.53 9.75 4.19
CA GLU A 93 -0.79 10.28 5.54
C GLU A 93 -1.80 11.44 5.51
N LEU A 94 -1.72 12.30 4.49
CA LEU A 94 -2.66 13.38 4.24
C LEU A 94 -4.09 12.84 4.02
N ALA A 95 -4.25 11.77 3.24
CA ALA A 95 -5.55 11.14 2.97
C ALA A 95 -6.31 10.69 4.22
N LYS A 96 -5.62 10.51 5.34
CA LYS A 96 -6.22 10.07 6.60
C LYS A 96 -6.86 11.21 7.40
N VAL A 97 -6.48 12.46 7.11
CA VAL A 97 -6.83 13.62 7.93
C VAL A 97 -7.43 14.78 7.13
N LEU A 98 -7.31 14.74 5.80
CA LEU A 98 -7.83 15.79 4.93
C LEU A 98 -9.35 15.69 4.80
N THR A 99 -10.02 16.79 5.10
CA THR A 99 -11.47 16.95 4.91
C THR A 99 -11.74 18.24 4.10
N PRO A 100 -12.92 18.40 3.49
CA PRO A 100 -13.25 19.61 2.76
C PRO A 100 -13.15 20.90 3.60
N GLU A 101 -13.42 20.77 4.90
CA GLU A 101 -13.45 21.91 5.84
C GLU A 101 -12.04 22.34 6.29
N ASN A 102 -11.08 21.40 6.33
CA ASN A 102 -9.75 21.67 6.86
C ASN A 102 -8.64 21.73 5.81
N ARG A 103 -8.98 21.58 4.52
CA ARG A 103 -8.01 21.42 3.43
C ARG A 103 -7.02 22.59 3.35
N ASP A 104 -7.49 23.80 3.47
CA ASP A 104 -6.67 25.03 3.30
C ASP A 104 -5.64 25.18 4.42
N ASP A 105 -5.96 24.68 5.62
CA ASP A 105 -5.06 24.70 6.77
C ASP A 105 -4.13 23.48 6.84
N VAL A 106 -4.63 22.31 6.44
CA VAL A 106 -3.93 21.03 6.60
C VAL A 106 -2.97 20.77 5.45
N LEU A 107 -3.37 21.05 4.21
CA LEU A 107 -2.56 20.75 3.03
C LEU A 107 -1.15 21.38 3.11
N PRO A 108 -0.96 22.68 3.45
CA PRO A 108 0.37 23.26 3.54
C PRO A 108 1.26 22.64 4.61
N ARG A 109 0.68 22.06 5.67
CA ARG A 109 1.44 21.40 6.74
C ARG A 109 2.14 20.12 6.29
N PHE A 110 1.75 19.56 5.14
CA PHE A 110 2.36 18.34 4.58
C PHE A 110 3.45 18.65 3.55
N PHE A 111 3.69 19.91 3.20
CA PHE A 111 4.72 20.28 2.22
C PHE A 111 6.11 20.02 2.75
N HIS A 112 6.97 19.47 1.87
CA HIS A 112 8.37 19.17 2.15
C HIS A 112 8.62 18.23 3.35
N LEU A 113 7.58 17.52 3.81
CA LEU A 113 7.74 16.57 4.91
C LEU A 113 8.30 15.23 4.44
N SER A 114 9.16 14.66 5.30
CA SER A 114 9.51 13.25 5.21
C SER A 114 8.32 12.36 5.59
N LYS A 115 8.40 11.08 5.31
CA LYS A 115 7.38 10.10 5.72
C LYS A 115 7.10 10.15 7.24
N SER A 116 8.14 10.25 8.05
CA SER A 116 8.01 10.35 9.51
C SER A 116 7.36 11.65 9.95
N GLY A 117 7.73 12.78 9.33
CA GLY A 117 7.10 14.08 9.58
C GLY A 117 5.62 14.07 9.22
N ALA A 118 5.25 13.58 8.05
CA ALA A 118 3.86 13.45 7.62
C ALA A 118 3.04 12.57 8.58
N LYS A 119 3.61 11.46 9.06
CA LYS A 119 2.97 10.59 10.05
C LYS A 119 2.75 11.30 11.39
N ALA A 120 3.72 12.09 11.86
CA ALA A 120 3.60 12.86 13.10
C ALA A 120 2.50 13.92 12.98
N VAL A 121 2.44 14.67 11.88
CA VAL A 121 1.39 15.66 11.61
C VAL A 121 0.02 14.98 11.53
N SER A 122 -0.09 13.87 10.81
CA SER A 122 -1.34 13.10 10.71
C SER A 122 -1.81 12.60 12.10
N ALA A 123 -0.90 12.14 12.94
CA ALA A 123 -1.23 11.70 14.30
C ALA A 123 -1.71 12.85 15.19
N ALA A 124 -1.10 14.04 15.07
CA ALA A 124 -1.48 15.23 15.83
C ALA A 124 -2.84 15.81 15.40
N LEU A 125 -3.21 15.66 14.12
CA LEU A 125 -4.47 16.15 13.56
C LEU A 125 -5.64 15.20 13.77
N ARG A 126 -5.39 13.92 14.05
CA ARG A 126 -6.48 13.01 14.44
C ARG A 126 -7.01 13.46 15.79
N PRO A 127 -8.33 13.73 15.93
CA PRO A 127 -8.93 13.82 17.24
C PRO A 127 -8.54 12.53 17.99
N ALA A 128 -8.15 12.67 19.24
CA ALA A 128 -7.87 11.54 20.11
C ALA A 128 -9.17 10.72 20.18
N GLU A 129 -9.33 9.80 19.26
CA GLU A 129 -10.33 8.75 19.36
C GLU A 129 -10.00 8.05 20.67
N ALA A 130 -10.94 8.12 21.62
CA ALA A 130 -10.79 7.60 22.96
C ALA A 130 -10.04 6.28 22.87
N ALA A 131 -8.86 6.24 23.48
CA ALA A 131 -8.07 5.02 23.54
C ALA A 131 -9.07 3.91 23.92
N PRO A 132 -9.16 2.81 23.17
CA PRO A 132 -10.02 1.71 23.59
C PRO A 132 -9.60 1.41 25.02
N HIS A 133 -10.53 1.58 25.95
CA HIS A 133 -10.30 1.23 27.33
C HIS A 133 -9.70 -0.17 27.28
N ARG A 134 -8.41 -0.28 27.60
CA ARG A 134 -7.81 -1.55 27.94
C ARG A 134 -8.66 -2.04 29.11
N THR A 135 -9.73 -2.75 28.77
CA THR A 135 -10.39 -3.59 29.75
C THR A 135 -9.27 -4.42 30.33
N ALA A 136 -8.95 -4.13 31.59
CA ALA A 136 -7.99 -4.89 32.35
C ALA A 136 -8.32 -6.35 32.06
N ARG A 137 -7.41 -7.05 31.42
CA ARG A 137 -7.49 -8.49 31.29
C ARG A 137 -7.58 -8.96 32.74
N SER A 138 -8.82 -9.23 33.15
CA SER A 138 -9.07 -10.04 34.32
C SER A 138 -8.17 -11.27 34.18
N SER A 139 -7.18 -11.34 35.04
CA SER A 139 -6.33 -12.50 35.19
C SER A 139 -7.20 -13.67 35.59
N ARG A 140 -7.73 -14.39 34.61
CA ARG A 140 -8.33 -15.71 34.86
C ARG A 140 -7.19 -16.60 35.39
N PRO A 141 -7.35 -17.17 36.59
CA PRO A 141 -6.37 -18.11 37.07
C PRO A 141 -6.25 -19.27 36.09
N CYS A 142 -5.01 -19.60 35.76
CA CYS A 142 -4.65 -20.71 34.88
C CYS A 142 -5.23 -22.01 35.45
N ALA A 143 -6.27 -22.52 34.79
CA ALA A 143 -6.76 -23.86 35.12
C ALA A 143 -5.68 -24.88 34.80
N PRO A 144 -5.42 -25.88 35.66
CA PRO A 144 -4.39 -26.88 35.44
C PRO A 144 -4.70 -27.66 34.15
N ARG A 145 -3.70 -27.74 33.27
CA ARG A 145 -3.76 -28.53 32.03
C ARG A 145 -4.06 -29.98 32.37
N ARG A 146 -5.18 -30.49 31.91
CA ARG A 146 -5.47 -31.92 31.92
C ARG A 146 -4.40 -32.63 31.07
N PRO A 147 -3.80 -33.72 31.56
CA PRO A 147 -2.83 -34.51 30.78
C PRO A 147 -3.51 -35.08 29.54
N ARG A 148 -2.87 -34.89 28.39
CA ARG A 148 -3.33 -35.50 27.13
C ARG A 148 -3.21 -37.01 27.23
N PRO A 149 -4.23 -37.79 26.80
CA PRO A 149 -4.08 -39.25 26.70
C PRO A 149 -3.00 -39.57 25.67
N ARG A 150 -2.08 -40.46 26.07
CA ARG A 150 -1.08 -41.03 25.17
C ARG A 150 -1.81 -41.84 24.10
N LEU A 151 -1.82 -41.32 22.88
CA LEU A 151 -2.15 -42.13 21.71
C LEU A 151 -1.01 -43.14 21.52
N LEU A 152 -1.31 -44.39 21.78
CA LEU A 152 -0.47 -45.56 21.44
C LEU A 152 -0.32 -45.57 19.92
N SER A 153 0.91 -45.42 19.45
CA SER A 153 1.27 -45.61 18.05
C SER A 153 0.95 -47.03 17.60
N PRO A 154 0.27 -47.24 16.48
CA PRO A 154 0.14 -48.57 15.93
C PRO A 154 1.49 -49.04 15.36
N ARG A 155 1.84 -50.27 15.75
CA ARG A 155 3.02 -51.04 15.35
C ARG A 155 3.04 -51.24 13.82
N PRO A 156 4.16 -51.10 13.12
CA PRO A 156 4.23 -51.42 11.70
C PRO A 156 4.17 -52.91 11.49
N GLN A 157 3.18 -53.37 10.77
CA GLN A 157 3.10 -54.74 10.26
C GLN A 157 4.08 -54.90 9.10
N ARG A 158 5.03 -55.82 9.24
CA ARG A 158 5.85 -56.42 8.17
C ARG A 158 4.99 -57.43 7.41
N GLY A 159 4.91 -57.30 6.14
CA GLY A 159 4.28 -58.28 5.23
C GLY A 159 4.60 -57.87 3.81
N THR A 160 5.65 -58.34 3.31
CA THR A 160 5.95 -59.38 2.31
C THR A 160 5.34 -59.13 0.93
N THR A 161 6.26 -58.92 0.00
CA THR A 161 6.37 -59.55 -1.33
C THR A 161 5.25 -59.35 -2.34
N GLY A 162 5.65 -58.83 -3.51
CA GLY A 162 4.90 -59.00 -4.76
C GLY A 162 5.22 -57.96 -5.82
N ILE A 163 6.37 -58.10 -6.51
CA ILE A 163 6.59 -57.51 -7.79
C ILE A 163 5.81 -58.35 -8.83
N PRO A 164 5.11 -57.72 -9.76
CA PRO A 164 5.19 -58.16 -11.15
C PRO A 164 5.62 -57.07 -12.10
N ILE A 165 6.65 -57.36 -12.79
CA ILE A 165 7.12 -56.78 -14.05
C ILE A 165 6.02 -56.96 -15.08
N CYS A 166 5.58 -55.92 -15.76
CA CYS A 166 4.95 -56.01 -17.06
C CYS A 166 5.74 -55.18 -18.08
N ARG A 167 6.32 -55.89 -18.89
CA ARG A 167 7.01 -55.77 -20.17
C ARG A 167 6.28 -54.89 -21.15
N VAL A 168 7.06 -53.99 -21.76
CA VAL A 168 6.75 -53.25 -22.98
C VAL A 168 6.96 -54.21 -24.16
N GLU A 169 6.02 -54.27 -25.09
CA GLU A 169 6.24 -54.61 -26.50
C GLU A 169 5.27 -53.88 -27.40
N SER A 170 5.88 -53.25 -28.35
CA SER A 170 5.63 -52.84 -29.76
C SER A 170 4.88 -51.56 -29.94
#